data_962bc14039f368b875141f389e054803
#
_entry.id   962bc14039f368b875141f389e054803
#
_cell.length_a   1.000
_cell.length_b   1.000
_cell.length_c   1.000
_cell.angle_alpha   90.00
_cell.angle_beta   90.00
_cell.angle_gamma   90.00
#
_symmetry.space_group_name_H-M   'P 1'
#
loop_
_entity.id
_entity.type
_entity.pdbx_description
1 polymer ?
#
loop_
_entity_poly.entity_id
_entity_poly.type
_entity_poly.pdbx_seq_one_letter_code
_entity_poly.pdbx_strand_id
1 'polypeptide(L)'
;VQSGGSWFHYFRDETEGSYVGQVAADGQVRVWRCSDGQLMTTSYTHDGVNHQSTVQNYLATSEPENLQFLTINDTTFVSSRDSSNANTLIGETGTTPDRPEAHCAMIELIRTENGRQYGINIFDSTSTGNLTTVKRATKVKITGNNYDETDGSGHCPGIGTEVFAVTAKSSYGSSENITNVKNSSGTVLTTGKDNLTFRCTALGQQGVSPNYSANSNGAGGQNYRCSYSLEVVLLHGGEGWDVGDVVRVIPEAASEANTSDGQAYLDITVTEIETVQVKATLTNNGDGLIRPAPTPFDADTAVTADTILAGITAQLTSGITAKVIGPGIYLSSANPFNVEVVEEDLMRVFQKSVNDVTRLPNQCRHGYVVKVSNARMSDEDDYYLRFSGENNLDGAGSWSECPIPGITDTLTNMPLVIQRTATTTFTVRPFTYQTRRVGDTNTNPMPTFVGRRINKVLFFRNRLALLSGENVILSRPGTLGTPDFFIESALTVSASDPIDISAASMFPSDMFDGMEINAGLLVFSTNQQFLLASDDTVLNPDTAKLRSVSTFNYNKDIPPISLGTTIAYLDNSGKFSRMNEMANTA
;
A
#
# COMPACT_ATOMS: atom_id res chain seq x y z
N VAL A 1 -33.98 28.49 28.58
CA VAL A 1 -33.83 28.86 27.16
C VAL A 1 -32.91 30.06 27.10
N GLN A 2 -31.83 29.98 26.34
CA GLN A 2 -30.97 31.13 26.05
C GLN A 2 -31.47 31.83 24.78
N SER A 3 -31.31 33.14 24.71
CA SER A 3 -31.61 33.90 23.49
C SER A 3 -30.58 33.51 22.41
N GLY A 4 -31.03 33.21 21.24
CA GLY A 4 -30.21 32.66 20.15
C GLY A 4 -29.98 31.16 20.33
N GLY A 5 -29.41 30.56 19.33
CA GLY A 5 -29.10 29.13 19.29
C GLY A 5 -29.97 28.33 18.31
N SER A 6 -29.50 27.18 17.97
CA SER A 6 -30.12 26.28 16.99
C SER A 6 -31.06 25.32 17.69
N TRP A 7 -32.17 25.01 17.04
CA TRP A 7 -33.18 24.13 17.60
C TRP A 7 -33.31 22.86 16.77
N PHE A 8 -33.58 21.72 17.46
CA PHE A 8 -33.86 20.46 16.81
C PHE A 8 -35.00 19.73 17.48
N HIS A 9 -35.71 18.92 16.72
CA HIS A 9 -36.77 18.05 17.18
C HIS A 9 -36.28 16.61 17.25
N TYR A 10 -36.63 15.91 18.32
CA TYR A 10 -36.31 14.52 18.54
C TYR A 10 -37.58 13.78 18.88
N PHE A 11 -37.97 12.82 18.07
CA PHE A 11 -39.09 11.94 18.32
C PHE A 11 -38.55 10.53 18.58
N ARG A 12 -38.89 9.96 19.72
CA ARG A 12 -38.43 8.62 20.05
C ARG A 12 -39.42 7.55 19.57
N ASP A 13 -40.61 7.54 20.18
CA ASP A 13 -41.66 6.58 19.92
C ASP A 13 -43.02 7.14 20.42
N GLU A 14 -44.09 6.40 20.17
CA GLU A 14 -45.46 6.83 20.58
C GLU A 14 -45.65 6.86 22.10
N THR A 15 -44.85 6.09 22.88
CA THR A 15 -44.98 5.99 24.33
C THR A 15 -44.31 7.17 25.03
N GLU A 16 -43.11 7.49 24.65
CA GLU A 16 -42.31 8.56 25.27
C GLU A 16 -42.52 9.94 24.57
N GLY A 17 -42.92 9.93 23.31
CA GLY A 17 -43.23 11.12 22.57
C GLY A 17 -42.03 11.90 22.07
N SER A 18 -42.23 13.22 21.98
CA SER A 18 -41.27 14.14 21.38
C SER A 18 -40.47 14.89 22.44
N TYR A 19 -39.27 15.26 22.03
CA TYR A 19 -38.38 16.16 22.74
C TYR A 19 -38.01 17.34 21.83
N VAL A 20 -37.71 18.48 22.40
CA VAL A 20 -37.13 19.61 21.70
C VAL A 20 -35.78 19.93 22.32
N GLY A 21 -34.77 20.10 21.47
CA GLY A 21 -33.44 20.45 21.90
C GLY A 21 -33.01 21.82 21.42
N GLN A 22 -32.17 22.46 22.20
CA GLN A 22 -31.49 23.72 21.86
C GLN A 22 -29.97 23.51 21.99
N VAL A 23 -29.23 23.92 20.97
CA VAL A 23 -27.81 24.16 21.07
C VAL A 23 -27.59 25.66 21.19
N ALA A 24 -27.07 26.08 22.33
CA ALA A 24 -26.82 27.50 22.61
C ALA A 24 -25.57 28.00 21.85
N ALA A 25 -25.38 29.30 21.74
CA ALA A 25 -24.24 29.90 21.03
C ALA A 25 -22.86 29.50 21.60
N ASP A 26 -22.81 29.11 22.86
CA ASP A 26 -21.61 28.59 23.54
C ASP A 26 -21.41 27.06 23.35
N GLY A 27 -22.22 26.40 22.54
CA GLY A 27 -22.17 24.99 22.28
C GLY A 27 -22.82 24.10 23.34
N GLN A 28 -23.47 24.66 24.35
CA GLN A 28 -24.20 23.84 25.33
C GLN A 28 -25.47 23.24 24.72
N VAL A 29 -25.69 21.95 24.95
CA VAL A 29 -26.89 21.24 24.51
C VAL A 29 -27.88 21.13 25.67
N ARG A 30 -29.14 21.48 25.43
CA ARG A 30 -30.25 21.31 26.37
C ARG A 30 -31.40 20.62 25.67
N VAL A 31 -32.04 19.69 26.32
CA VAL A 31 -33.15 18.91 25.76
C VAL A 31 -34.31 18.93 26.75
N TRP A 32 -35.51 19.22 26.25
CA TRP A 32 -36.74 19.21 27.04
C TRP A 32 -37.71 18.17 26.49
N ARG A 33 -38.37 17.47 27.36
CA ARG A 33 -39.47 16.60 26.98
C ARG A 33 -40.73 17.44 26.70
N CYS A 34 -41.35 17.21 25.56
CA CYS A 34 -42.47 18.02 25.12
C CYS A 34 -43.74 17.80 25.94
N SER A 35 -43.93 16.61 26.55
CA SER A 35 -45.16 16.27 27.28
C SER A 35 -45.37 17.08 28.59
N ASP A 36 -44.27 17.45 29.24
CA ASP A 36 -44.32 18.13 30.57
C ASP A 36 -43.30 19.26 30.70
N GLY A 37 -42.52 19.54 29.66
CA GLY A 37 -41.49 20.57 29.69
C GLY A 37 -40.28 20.30 30.57
N GLN A 38 -40.12 19.03 31.05
CA GLN A 38 -38.99 18.67 31.91
C GLN A 38 -37.68 18.80 31.16
N LEU A 39 -36.69 19.48 31.76
CA LEU A 39 -35.33 19.54 31.28
C LEU A 39 -34.63 18.19 31.55
N MET A 40 -34.08 17.62 30.50
CA MET A 40 -33.30 16.36 30.59
C MET A 40 -31.88 16.65 31.03
N THR A 41 -31.23 15.64 31.62
CA THR A 41 -29.79 15.68 31.92
C THR A 41 -29.01 15.51 30.64
N THR A 42 -28.04 16.40 30.36
CA THR A 42 -27.11 16.24 29.26
C THR A 42 -25.77 15.75 29.78
N SER A 43 -25.33 14.58 29.31
CA SER A 43 -24.02 13.99 29.59
C SER A 43 -23.10 14.15 28.39
N TYR A 44 -21.84 14.41 28.66
CA TYR A 44 -20.77 14.45 27.63
C TYR A 44 -19.75 13.32 27.84
N THR A 45 -20.05 12.38 28.73
CA THR A 45 -19.16 11.24 29.00
C THR A 45 -19.64 10.00 28.28
N HIS A 46 -18.75 9.38 27.52
CA HIS A 46 -19.00 8.14 26.81
C HIS A 46 -17.73 7.25 26.89
N ASP A 47 -17.91 5.97 27.18
CA ASP A 47 -16.83 4.98 27.37
C ASP A 47 -15.71 5.45 28.33
N GLY A 48 -16.10 6.14 29.39
CA GLY A 48 -15.17 6.70 30.39
C GLY A 48 -14.44 7.97 29.96
N VAL A 49 -14.65 8.46 28.74
CA VAL A 49 -14.04 9.69 28.21
C VAL A 49 -15.02 10.87 28.29
N ASN A 50 -14.56 12.00 28.81
CA ASN A 50 -15.32 13.23 28.81
C ASN A 50 -15.04 14.03 27.54
N HIS A 51 -16.06 14.21 26.70
CA HIS A 51 -15.99 14.91 25.42
C HIS A 51 -16.48 16.37 25.49
N GLN A 52 -16.78 16.91 26.69
CA GLN A 52 -17.49 18.19 26.83
C GLN A 52 -16.80 19.35 26.08
N SER A 53 -15.50 19.51 26.25
CA SER A 53 -14.77 20.60 25.59
C SER A 53 -14.78 20.46 24.07
N THR A 54 -14.54 19.25 23.55
CA THR A 54 -14.56 18.97 22.11
C THR A 54 -15.92 19.23 21.50
N VAL A 55 -16.99 18.75 22.18
CA VAL A 55 -18.38 18.94 21.75
C VAL A 55 -18.76 20.41 21.75
N GLN A 56 -18.54 21.11 22.87
CA GLN A 56 -18.92 22.52 22.98
C GLN A 56 -18.15 23.40 21.99
N ASN A 57 -16.86 23.17 21.82
CA ASN A 57 -16.07 23.91 20.82
C ASN A 57 -16.56 23.69 19.39
N TYR A 58 -16.99 22.49 19.05
CA TYR A 58 -17.54 22.22 17.73
C TYR A 58 -18.92 22.84 17.48
N LEU A 59 -19.76 22.85 18.51
CA LEU A 59 -21.13 23.37 18.44
C LEU A 59 -21.22 24.88 18.63
N ALA A 60 -20.18 25.52 19.18
CA ALA A 60 -20.19 26.96 19.45
C ALA A 60 -20.23 27.74 18.13
N THR A 61 -21.25 28.52 17.93
CA THR A 61 -21.43 29.39 16.75
C THR A 61 -22.33 30.58 17.06
N SER A 62 -22.04 31.72 16.47
CA SER A 62 -22.91 32.89 16.52
C SER A 62 -24.04 32.83 15.48
N GLU A 63 -23.93 31.91 14.52
CA GLU A 63 -24.88 31.77 13.41
C GLU A 63 -25.62 30.42 13.56
N PRO A 64 -26.85 30.43 14.11
CA PRO A 64 -27.60 29.20 14.37
C PRO A 64 -27.83 28.31 13.16
N GLU A 65 -27.92 28.86 11.98
CA GLU A 65 -28.09 28.19 10.69
C GLU A 65 -26.89 27.34 10.27
N ASN A 66 -25.72 27.58 10.86
CA ASN A 66 -24.55 26.74 10.60
C ASN A 66 -24.68 25.32 11.19
N LEU A 67 -25.51 25.14 12.21
CA LEU A 67 -25.75 23.81 12.77
C LEU A 67 -26.85 23.08 12.00
N GLN A 68 -26.52 21.93 11.52
CA GLN A 68 -27.41 21.06 10.76
C GLN A 68 -27.74 19.81 11.57
N PHE A 69 -29.00 19.42 11.62
CA PHE A 69 -29.51 18.32 12.40
C PHE A 69 -30.18 17.27 11.50
N LEU A 70 -29.95 16.01 11.82
CA LEU A 70 -30.64 14.87 11.22
C LEU A 70 -30.97 13.87 12.33
N THR A 71 -32.25 13.65 12.58
CA THR A 71 -32.71 12.67 13.56
C THR A 71 -33.16 11.40 12.86
N ILE A 72 -32.54 10.28 13.19
CA ILE A 72 -32.88 8.95 12.69
C ILE A 72 -32.93 8.00 13.88
N ASN A 73 -34.03 7.30 14.04
CA ASN A 73 -34.25 6.45 15.21
C ASN A 73 -33.97 7.22 16.52
N ASP A 74 -33.16 6.66 17.41
CA ASP A 74 -32.79 7.26 18.70
C ASP A 74 -31.54 8.16 18.64
N THR A 75 -31.15 8.64 17.45
CA THR A 75 -29.90 9.40 17.28
C THR A 75 -30.14 10.66 16.47
N THR A 76 -29.73 11.79 16.99
CA THR A 76 -29.64 13.04 16.24
C THR A 76 -28.19 13.32 15.88
N PHE A 77 -27.89 13.31 14.59
CA PHE A 77 -26.59 13.72 14.05
C PHE A 77 -26.54 15.25 13.98
N VAL A 78 -25.39 15.81 14.34
CA VAL A 78 -25.16 17.26 14.29
C VAL A 78 -23.88 17.55 13.54
N SER A 79 -23.95 18.32 12.47
CA SER A 79 -22.79 18.86 11.77
C SER A 79 -22.77 20.38 11.82
N SER A 80 -21.57 20.98 11.78
CA SER A 80 -21.37 22.42 11.78
C SER A 80 -20.75 22.87 10.46
N ARG A 81 -21.35 23.88 9.85
CA ARG A 81 -20.83 24.58 8.66
C ARG A 81 -19.88 25.73 9.02
N ASP A 82 -19.67 25.98 10.32
CA ASP A 82 -18.84 27.09 10.78
C ASP A 82 -17.37 26.84 10.43
N SER A 83 -16.79 27.73 9.64
CA SER A 83 -15.40 27.63 9.20
C SER A 83 -14.37 28.08 10.22
N SER A 84 -14.81 28.83 11.24
CA SER A 84 -13.94 29.37 12.30
C SER A 84 -13.61 28.32 13.37
N ASN A 85 -14.36 27.22 13.41
CA ASN A 85 -14.18 26.17 14.39
C ASN A 85 -13.07 25.20 13.98
N ALA A 86 -11.98 25.17 14.73
CA ALA A 86 -10.83 24.30 14.47
C ALA A 86 -11.18 22.79 14.56
N ASN A 87 -12.27 22.45 15.24
CA ASN A 87 -12.73 21.06 15.40
C ASN A 87 -13.77 20.64 14.35
N THR A 88 -13.91 21.37 13.26
CA THR A 88 -14.81 21.00 12.15
C THR A 88 -14.27 19.86 11.31
N LEU A 89 -12.99 19.50 11.48
CA LEU A 89 -12.31 18.51 10.69
C LEU A 89 -12.42 17.14 11.33
N ILE A 90 -12.67 16.13 10.53
CA ILE A 90 -12.54 14.74 10.93
C ILE A 90 -11.06 14.36 10.88
N GLY A 91 -10.56 13.83 12.00
CA GLY A 91 -9.21 13.31 12.11
C GLY A 91 -9.15 11.83 11.81
N GLU A 92 -7.97 11.38 11.50
CA GLU A 92 -7.61 9.96 11.47
C GLU A 92 -6.60 9.66 12.57
N THR A 93 -6.59 8.43 13.05
CA THR A 93 -5.57 7.97 13.99
C THR A 93 -4.94 6.70 13.48
N GLY A 94 -3.61 6.64 13.55
CA GLY A 94 -2.84 5.45 13.23
C GLY A 94 -2.05 4.99 14.43
N THR A 95 -1.80 3.69 14.53
CA THR A 95 -0.93 3.09 15.55
C THR A 95 0.35 2.58 14.93
N THR A 96 1.43 2.55 15.72
CA THR A 96 2.69 1.95 15.29
C THR A 96 2.51 0.44 15.10
N PRO A 97 3.18 -0.16 14.11
CA PRO A 97 3.12 -1.60 13.91
C PRO A 97 3.53 -2.40 15.15
N ASP A 98 2.67 -3.30 15.62
CA ASP A 98 3.02 -4.27 16.67
C ASP A 98 4.09 -5.25 16.19
N ARG A 99 4.17 -5.48 14.87
CA ARG A 99 5.11 -6.39 14.23
C ARG A 99 5.60 -5.81 12.91
N PRO A 100 6.76 -5.17 12.89
CA PRO A 100 7.42 -4.85 11.64
C PRO A 100 7.66 -6.14 10.83
N GLU A 101 7.23 -6.16 9.58
CA GLU A 101 7.33 -7.32 8.69
C GLU A 101 8.77 -7.87 8.57
N ALA A 102 9.75 -7.01 8.74
CA ALA A 102 11.16 -7.39 8.73
C ALA A 102 11.61 -8.18 9.98
N HIS A 103 10.80 -8.28 11.02
CA HIS A 103 11.13 -8.89 12.30
C HIS A 103 10.55 -10.31 12.46
N CYS A 104 9.91 -10.83 11.46
CA CYS A 104 9.37 -12.18 11.48
C CYS A 104 9.41 -12.84 10.10
N ALA A 105 9.42 -14.17 10.10
CA ALA A 105 9.33 -14.98 8.90
C ALA A 105 8.63 -16.31 9.22
N MET A 106 7.93 -16.87 8.24
CA MET A 106 7.42 -18.23 8.27
C MET A 106 8.14 -19.05 7.22
N ILE A 107 8.61 -20.23 7.62
CA ILE A 107 9.27 -21.19 6.74
C ILE A 107 8.42 -22.45 6.73
N GLU A 108 8.06 -22.93 5.56
CA GLU A 108 7.31 -24.16 5.36
C GLU A 108 8.21 -25.23 4.76
N LEU A 109 8.15 -26.43 5.32
CA LEU A 109 8.74 -27.62 4.74
C LEU A 109 7.72 -28.23 3.76
N ILE A 110 8.07 -28.26 2.48
CA ILE A 110 7.16 -28.72 1.42
C ILE A 110 7.17 -30.24 1.33
N ARG A 111 8.36 -30.82 1.40
CA ARG A 111 8.54 -32.27 1.31
C ARG A 111 9.81 -32.74 2.02
N THR A 112 9.82 -34.01 2.40
CA THR A 112 10.93 -34.65 3.02
C THR A 112 11.50 -35.70 2.08
N GLU A 113 12.81 -35.65 1.82
CA GLU A 113 13.54 -36.62 0.95
C GLU A 113 14.84 -37.04 1.62
N ASN A 114 15.19 -38.32 1.47
CA ASN A 114 16.48 -38.85 1.94
C ASN A 114 17.62 -38.33 1.06
N GLY A 115 18.78 -38.07 1.66
CA GLY A 115 19.97 -37.64 0.93
C GLY A 115 19.93 -36.16 0.47
N ARG A 116 18.95 -35.40 0.88
CA ARG A 116 18.86 -33.96 0.60
C ARG A 116 19.36 -33.12 1.78
N GLN A 117 19.76 -31.90 1.48
CA GLN A 117 20.20 -30.92 2.48
C GLN A 117 19.09 -29.90 2.76
N TYR A 118 18.70 -29.79 4.03
CA TYR A 118 17.74 -28.80 4.52
C TYR A 118 18.52 -27.71 5.25
N GLY A 119 18.31 -26.47 4.87
CA GLY A 119 19.01 -25.37 5.52
C GLY A 119 18.35 -24.03 5.24
N ILE A 120 18.61 -23.11 6.15
CA ILE A 120 18.20 -21.71 6.04
C ILE A 120 19.40 -20.80 6.25
N ASN A 121 19.44 -19.71 5.51
CA ASN A 121 20.38 -18.61 5.72
C ASN A 121 19.64 -17.49 6.41
N ILE A 122 20.13 -17.04 7.56
CA ILE A 122 19.57 -15.91 8.29
C ILE A 122 20.59 -14.78 8.29
N PHE A 123 20.16 -13.64 7.77
CA PHE A 123 20.95 -12.40 7.75
C PHE A 123 20.41 -11.47 8.84
N ASP A 124 20.85 -11.68 10.08
CA ASP A 124 20.46 -10.83 11.22
C ASP A 124 21.38 -9.62 11.33
N SER A 125 20.78 -8.42 11.28
CA SER A 125 21.52 -7.16 11.30
C SER A 125 22.17 -6.82 12.63
N THR A 126 21.77 -7.43 13.73
CA THR A 126 22.12 -6.91 15.04
C THR A 126 22.75 -7.89 16.01
N SER A 127 22.51 -9.19 15.84
CA SER A 127 23.06 -10.19 16.77
C SER A 127 24.57 -10.39 16.62
N THR A 128 25.18 -9.88 15.55
CA THR A 128 26.61 -10.00 15.29
C THR A 128 27.34 -8.70 15.02
N GLY A 129 26.68 -7.57 15.05
CA GLY A 129 27.30 -6.25 14.84
C GLY A 129 27.93 -6.00 13.47
N ASN A 130 27.74 -6.89 12.51
CA ASN A 130 28.50 -6.92 11.26
C ASN A 130 27.61 -6.92 10.01
N LEU A 131 26.61 -6.03 9.95
CA LEU A 131 26.06 -5.71 8.65
C LEU A 131 27.03 -4.81 7.90
N THR A 132 27.40 -5.27 6.74
CA THR A 132 28.08 -4.43 5.77
C THR A 132 27.08 -3.95 4.77
N THR A 133 27.06 -2.66 4.58
CA THR A 133 26.33 -2.06 3.47
C THR A 133 27.11 -2.35 2.21
N VAL A 134 26.57 -3.15 1.32
CA VAL A 134 27.16 -3.44 0.02
C VAL A 134 26.36 -2.77 -1.09
N LYS A 135 27.09 -2.31 -2.08
CA LYS A 135 26.52 -1.77 -3.31
C LYS A 135 26.56 -2.87 -4.36
N ARG A 136 25.40 -3.19 -4.93
CA ARG A 136 25.24 -4.17 -6.01
C ARG A 136 24.89 -3.47 -7.31
N ALA A 137 25.47 -3.90 -8.41
CA ALA A 137 25.07 -3.45 -9.72
C ALA A 137 23.67 -3.99 -10.04
N THR A 138 22.78 -3.13 -10.51
CA THR A 138 21.45 -3.52 -11.03
C THR A 138 21.38 -3.42 -12.54
N LYS A 139 22.33 -2.68 -13.14
CA LYS A 139 22.40 -2.52 -14.59
C LYS A 139 23.81 -2.27 -15.07
N VAL A 140 24.14 -2.88 -16.18
CA VAL A 140 25.42 -2.72 -16.87
C VAL A 140 25.19 -2.40 -18.35
N LYS A 141 26.17 -1.74 -18.99
CA LYS A 141 26.16 -1.52 -20.42
C LYS A 141 27.57 -1.60 -21.00
N ILE A 142 27.68 -1.93 -22.28
CA ILE A 142 28.93 -1.84 -23.02
C ILE A 142 29.19 -0.36 -23.31
N THR A 143 30.34 0.16 -22.88
CA THR A 143 30.75 1.56 -23.07
C THR A 143 31.96 1.73 -23.94
N GLY A 144 32.75 0.69 -24.11
CA GLY A 144 33.89 0.66 -24.98
C GLY A 144 34.07 -0.72 -25.61
N ASN A 145 34.44 -0.77 -26.84
CA ASN A 145 34.87 -1.98 -27.49
C ASN A 145 36.08 -1.66 -28.40
N ASN A 146 37.05 -2.54 -28.42
CA ASN A 146 38.07 -2.63 -29.42
C ASN A 146 37.99 -4.02 -30.03
N TYR A 147 36.80 -4.36 -30.51
CA TYR A 147 36.52 -5.65 -31.11
C TYR A 147 36.54 -5.53 -32.63
N ASP A 148 37.70 -5.11 -33.14
CA ASP A 148 37.98 -5.09 -34.55
C ASP A 148 38.89 -6.26 -34.88
N GLU A 149 38.36 -7.30 -35.47
CA GLU A 149 39.13 -8.43 -35.87
C GLU A 149 39.66 -8.24 -37.28
N THR A 150 40.97 -8.30 -37.40
CA THR A 150 41.64 -8.44 -38.69
C THR A 150 42.24 -9.84 -38.75
N ASP A 151 41.52 -10.72 -39.38
CA ASP A 151 42.05 -12.02 -39.72
C ASP A 151 42.62 -11.94 -41.15
N GLY A 152 43.86 -12.30 -41.32
CA GLY A 152 44.53 -12.34 -42.64
C GLY A 152 43.92 -13.38 -43.60
N SER A 153 42.93 -14.16 -43.19
CA SER A 153 42.26 -15.19 -43.99
C SER A 153 40.88 -14.73 -44.55
N GLY A 154 40.41 -13.55 -44.18
CA GLY A 154 39.14 -13.05 -44.68
C GLY A 154 37.88 -13.61 -44.00
N HIS A 155 38.02 -14.24 -42.85
CA HIS A 155 36.93 -14.76 -42.06
C HIS A 155 36.71 -13.88 -40.84
N CYS A 156 35.44 -13.61 -40.53
CA CYS A 156 35.07 -13.01 -39.28
C CYS A 156 34.66 -14.13 -38.32
N PRO A 157 35.43 -14.38 -37.25
CA PRO A 157 35.05 -15.41 -36.27
C PRO A 157 33.72 -15.07 -35.63
N GLY A 158 32.89 -16.08 -35.45
CA GLY A 158 31.62 -15.96 -34.73
C GLY A 158 31.90 -15.77 -33.26
N ILE A 159 31.50 -14.62 -32.71
CA ILE A 159 31.45 -14.47 -31.25
C ILE A 159 30.26 -15.25 -30.76
N GLY A 160 30.53 -16.21 -29.87
CA GLY A 160 29.50 -16.93 -29.16
C GLY A 160 28.87 -16.10 -28.04
N THR A 161 28.17 -16.76 -27.18
CA THR A 161 27.68 -16.20 -25.90
C THR A 161 28.65 -16.60 -24.80
N GLU A 162 29.25 -15.61 -24.12
CA GLU A 162 30.20 -15.85 -23.03
C GLU A 162 29.71 -15.24 -21.72
N VAL A 163 30.00 -15.92 -20.61
CA VAL A 163 29.69 -15.47 -19.26
C VAL A 163 30.98 -15.07 -18.55
N PHE A 164 31.02 -13.85 -18.07
CA PHE A 164 32.14 -13.31 -17.31
C PHE A 164 31.76 -13.14 -15.85
N ALA A 165 32.65 -13.54 -14.94
CA ALA A 165 32.48 -13.38 -13.50
C ALA A 165 33.71 -12.71 -12.90
N VAL A 166 33.48 -11.55 -12.28
CA VAL A 166 34.52 -10.88 -11.46
C VAL A 166 34.51 -11.54 -10.10
N THR A 167 35.52 -12.34 -9.79
CA THR A 167 35.65 -12.99 -8.49
C THR A 167 36.63 -12.24 -7.58
N ALA A 168 36.39 -12.26 -6.27
CA ALA A 168 37.31 -11.70 -5.29
C ALA A 168 38.63 -12.46 -5.28
N LYS A 169 39.59 -11.95 -6.02
CA LYS A 169 40.96 -12.44 -6.02
C LYS A 169 41.90 -11.37 -5.46
N SER A 170 43.06 -11.78 -5.01
CA SER A 170 44.10 -10.88 -4.50
C SER A 170 44.60 -9.85 -5.52
N SER A 171 44.25 -10.00 -6.79
CA SER A 171 44.43 -8.99 -7.83
C SER A 171 43.54 -9.31 -9.04
N TYR A 172 42.87 -8.29 -9.60
CA TYR A 172 42.22 -8.38 -10.90
C TYR A 172 43.27 -8.51 -12.00
N GLY A 173 43.08 -9.38 -12.94
CA GLY A 173 44.02 -9.60 -14.04
C GLY A 173 44.70 -10.98 -14.04
N SER A 174 44.33 -11.86 -13.11
CA SER A 174 44.82 -13.25 -13.07
C SER A 174 43.76 -14.28 -13.50
N SER A 175 42.55 -13.89 -13.87
CA SER A 175 41.57 -14.74 -14.53
C SER A 175 41.64 -14.55 -16.04
N GLU A 176 41.48 -15.63 -16.76
CA GLU A 176 41.80 -15.73 -18.19
C GLU A 176 41.12 -14.68 -19.08
N ASN A 177 39.97 -14.10 -18.65
CA ASN A 177 39.18 -13.24 -19.51
C ASN A 177 38.88 -11.83 -18.92
N ILE A 178 39.37 -11.50 -17.73
CA ILE A 178 39.21 -10.18 -17.10
C ILE A 178 40.58 -9.53 -16.92
N THR A 179 40.82 -8.45 -17.64
CA THR A 179 42.14 -7.80 -17.63
C THR A 179 42.28 -6.69 -16.59
N ASN A 180 41.24 -5.93 -16.35
CA ASN A 180 41.25 -4.91 -15.30
C ASN A 180 39.84 -4.47 -14.91
N VAL A 181 39.76 -3.91 -13.69
CA VAL A 181 38.58 -3.20 -13.18
C VAL A 181 39.03 -1.77 -12.88
N LYS A 182 38.30 -0.79 -13.33
CA LYS A 182 38.55 0.63 -13.08
C LYS A 182 37.38 1.26 -12.36
N ASN A 183 37.66 2.25 -11.51
CA ASN A 183 36.62 3.10 -10.96
C ASN A 183 36.16 4.17 -11.97
N SER A 184 35.17 4.97 -11.60
CA SER A 184 34.61 6.05 -12.41
C SER A 184 35.62 7.15 -12.75
N SER A 185 36.72 7.28 -12.02
CA SER A 185 37.84 8.20 -12.31
C SER A 185 38.93 7.57 -13.18
N GLY A 186 38.75 6.33 -13.61
CA GLY A 186 39.68 5.61 -14.49
C GLY A 186 40.87 4.95 -13.77
N THR A 187 40.89 4.99 -12.43
CA THR A 187 41.94 4.32 -11.63
C THR A 187 41.73 2.82 -11.64
N VAL A 188 42.77 2.07 -11.94
CA VAL A 188 42.75 0.59 -11.89
C VAL A 188 42.67 0.14 -10.44
N LEU A 189 41.68 -0.69 -10.17
CA LEU A 189 41.45 -1.30 -8.86
C LEU A 189 42.11 -2.68 -8.81
N THR A 190 42.59 -3.06 -7.64
CA THR A 190 43.18 -4.39 -7.40
C THR A 190 42.30 -5.29 -6.53
N THR A 191 41.43 -4.67 -5.73
CA THR A 191 40.56 -5.35 -4.78
C THR A 191 39.24 -4.56 -4.55
N GLY A 192 38.30 -5.11 -3.81
CA GLY A 192 37.12 -4.38 -3.32
C GLY A 192 35.87 -4.49 -4.21
N LYS A 193 35.96 -5.22 -5.31
CA LYS A 193 34.84 -5.51 -6.21
C LYS A 193 34.73 -7.03 -6.37
N ASP A 194 33.53 -7.58 -6.19
CA ASP A 194 33.35 -9.03 -6.19
C ASP A 194 32.04 -9.47 -6.84
N ASN A 195 32.01 -10.71 -7.30
CA ASN A 195 30.84 -11.48 -7.75
C ASN A 195 29.94 -10.82 -8.82
N LEU A 196 30.42 -9.82 -9.56
CA LEU A 196 29.70 -9.29 -10.71
C LEU A 196 29.74 -10.32 -11.84
N THR A 197 28.58 -10.82 -12.25
CA THR A 197 28.48 -11.81 -13.33
C THR A 197 27.56 -11.25 -14.42
N PHE A 198 28.03 -11.28 -15.65
CA PHE A 198 27.27 -10.83 -16.81
C PHE A 198 27.56 -11.73 -18.01
N ARG A 199 26.60 -11.75 -18.92
CA ARG A 199 26.70 -12.48 -20.18
C ARG A 199 26.81 -11.49 -21.34
N CYS A 200 27.79 -11.66 -22.18
CA CYS A 200 27.91 -10.95 -23.45
C CYS A 200 27.51 -11.86 -24.60
N THR A 201 26.70 -11.35 -25.50
CA THR A 201 26.25 -12.07 -26.71
C THR A 201 26.48 -11.20 -27.93
N ALA A 202 27.04 -11.77 -28.95
CA ALA A 202 27.14 -11.09 -30.28
C ALA A 202 25.86 -11.36 -31.07
N LEU A 203 25.13 -10.30 -31.37
CA LEU A 203 23.89 -10.33 -32.15
C LEU A 203 24.18 -10.02 -33.64
N GLY A 204 24.82 -10.93 -34.30
CA GLY A 204 25.06 -10.85 -35.75
C GLY A 204 26.16 -9.90 -36.19
N GLN A 205 26.61 -10.08 -37.40
CA GLN A 205 27.65 -9.31 -38.04
C GLN A 205 27.06 -8.03 -38.66
N GLN A 206 27.54 -6.87 -38.24
CA GLN A 206 27.14 -5.58 -38.83
C GLN A 206 28.29 -4.98 -39.60
N GLY A 207 28.44 -5.38 -40.81
CA GLY A 207 29.34 -4.76 -41.78
C GLY A 207 30.75 -5.34 -41.85
N VAL A 208 31.14 -5.69 -43.02
CA VAL A 208 32.52 -6.06 -43.39
C VAL A 208 33.09 -4.90 -44.21
N SER A 209 34.05 -4.18 -43.64
CA SER A 209 34.75 -3.14 -44.38
C SER A 209 36.13 -3.65 -44.74
N PRO A 210 36.49 -3.75 -46.03
CA PRO A 210 37.84 -4.10 -46.40
C PRO A 210 38.78 -2.93 -46.07
N ASN A 211 39.72 -3.14 -45.17
CA ASN A 211 40.76 -2.19 -44.88
C ASN A 211 42.04 -2.65 -45.58
N TYR A 212 42.49 -1.87 -46.53
CA TYR A 212 43.78 -2.11 -47.20
C TYR A 212 44.91 -1.58 -46.31
N SER A 213 45.48 -2.43 -45.49
CA SER A 213 46.76 -2.15 -44.87
C SER A 213 47.82 -3.05 -45.50
N ALA A 214 48.83 -2.45 -46.09
CA ALA A 214 49.97 -3.19 -46.59
C ALA A 214 50.75 -3.77 -45.43
N ASN A 215 50.70 -5.09 -45.26
CA ASN A 215 51.55 -5.78 -44.32
C ASN A 215 53.03 -5.54 -44.71
N SER A 216 53.87 -5.24 -43.75
CA SER A 216 55.32 -5.01 -43.87
C SER A 216 56.12 -6.15 -44.54
N ASN A 217 55.51 -7.27 -44.87
CA ASN A 217 56.08 -8.46 -45.46
C ASN A 217 55.72 -8.69 -46.95
N GLY A 218 55.02 -7.74 -47.61
CA GLY A 218 54.79 -7.81 -49.04
C GLY A 218 53.81 -8.89 -49.55
N ALA A 219 53.18 -9.64 -48.70
CA ALA A 219 52.10 -10.54 -49.06
C ALA A 219 50.76 -9.80 -48.95
N GLY A 220 50.14 -9.46 -50.08
CA GLY A 220 48.88 -8.76 -50.16
C GLY A 220 47.72 -9.60 -49.64
N GLY A 221 47.53 -9.62 -48.33
CA GLY A 221 46.32 -10.12 -47.67
C GLY A 221 45.34 -8.98 -47.46
N GLN A 222 44.08 -9.18 -47.81
CA GLN A 222 43.00 -8.23 -47.47
C GLN A 222 42.66 -8.42 -45.99
N ASN A 223 42.86 -7.40 -45.20
CA ASN A 223 42.38 -7.39 -43.81
C ASN A 223 40.90 -6.92 -43.80
N TYR A 224 40.04 -7.73 -43.21
CA TYR A 224 38.62 -7.40 -43.05
C TYR A 224 38.39 -6.93 -41.61
N ARG A 225 37.65 -5.83 -41.49
CA ARG A 225 37.20 -5.35 -40.19
C ARG A 225 35.76 -5.80 -39.96
N CYS A 226 35.53 -6.58 -38.89
CA CYS A 226 34.24 -7.09 -38.56
C CYS A 226 33.65 -6.28 -37.38
N SER A 227 32.47 -5.71 -37.58
CA SER A 227 31.74 -5.07 -36.48
C SER A 227 30.54 -5.91 -36.07
N TYR A 228 30.34 -6.06 -34.77
CA TYR A 228 29.27 -6.86 -34.19
C TYR A 228 28.31 -6.00 -33.39
N SER A 229 27.02 -6.35 -33.42
CA SER A 229 26.07 -5.86 -32.45
C SER A 229 26.21 -6.69 -31.16
N LEU A 230 26.57 -6.03 -30.09
CA LEU A 230 26.88 -6.67 -28.82
C LEU A 230 25.78 -6.38 -27.79
N GLU A 231 25.33 -7.38 -27.11
CA GLU A 231 24.41 -7.28 -25.97
C GLU A 231 25.10 -7.74 -24.69
N VAL A 232 24.87 -7.01 -23.59
CA VAL A 232 25.28 -7.43 -22.27
C VAL A 232 24.05 -7.57 -21.36
N VAL A 233 23.97 -8.68 -20.67
CA VAL A 233 22.92 -8.98 -19.69
C VAL A 233 23.57 -9.23 -18.34
N LEU A 234 23.18 -8.47 -17.33
CA LEU A 234 23.59 -8.68 -15.96
C LEU A 234 22.91 -9.96 -15.42
N LEU A 235 23.70 -10.89 -14.91
CA LEU A 235 23.22 -12.12 -14.28
C LEU A 235 23.27 -12.03 -12.75
N HIS A 236 24.32 -11.41 -12.19
CA HIS A 236 24.49 -11.20 -10.76
C HIS A 236 25.18 -9.87 -10.50
N GLY A 237 24.62 -9.05 -9.58
CA GLY A 237 25.06 -7.68 -9.34
C GLY A 237 26.34 -7.51 -8.54
N GLY A 238 26.86 -8.60 -7.98
CA GLY A 238 28.10 -8.57 -7.19
C GLY A 238 28.04 -7.69 -5.94
N GLU A 239 29.22 -7.35 -5.45
CA GLU A 239 29.36 -6.52 -4.24
C GLU A 239 30.44 -5.48 -4.40
N GLY A 240 30.23 -4.31 -3.75
CA GLY A 240 31.19 -3.23 -3.73
C GLY A 240 31.21 -2.34 -4.99
N TRP A 241 30.24 -2.45 -5.87
CA TRP A 241 30.19 -1.74 -7.15
C TRP A 241 29.64 -0.33 -7.02
N ASP A 242 30.21 0.60 -7.77
CA ASP A 242 29.75 1.98 -7.87
C ASP A 242 29.35 2.30 -9.30
N VAL A 243 28.46 3.29 -9.46
CA VAL A 243 28.09 3.79 -10.80
C VAL A 243 29.33 4.39 -11.47
N GLY A 244 29.59 3.95 -12.69
CA GLY A 244 30.76 4.35 -13.46
C GLY A 244 31.96 3.41 -13.34
N ASP A 245 31.88 2.35 -12.53
CA ASP A 245 32.92 1.31 -12.52
C ASP A 245 32.89 0.54 -13.84
N VAL A 246 34.09 0.22 -14.33
CA VAL A 246 34.28 -0.41 -15.63
C VAL A 246 35.07 -1.71 -15.47
N VAL A 247 34.50 -2.79 -16.01
CA VAL A 247 35.17 -4.08 -16.13
C VAL A 247 35.63 -4.26 -17.58
N ARG A 248 36.91 -4.46 -17.78
CA ARG A 248 37.46 -4.82 -19.10
C ARG A 248 37.60 -6.33 -19.20
N VAL A 249 36.94 -6.90 -20.20
CA VAL A 249 37.00 -8.32 -20.50
C VAL A 249 37.58 -8.57 -21.89
N ILE A 250 38.21 -9.73 -22.06
CA ILE A 250 38.69 -10.23 -23.34
C ILE A 250 37.90 -11.51 -23.62
N PRO A 251 37.01 -11.50 -24.63
CA PRO A 251 36.33 -12.71 -25.08
C PRO A 251 37.31 -13.80 -25.52
N GLU A 252 36.97 -15.05 -25.25
CA GLU A 252 37.86 -16.20 -25.60
C GLU A 252 38.17 -16.25 -27.09
N ALA A 253 37.17 -16.03 -27.91
CA ALA A 253 37.35 -15.91 -29.37
C ALA A 253 38.31 -14.81 -29.79
N ALA A 254 38.55 -13.80 -28.94
CA ALA A 254 39.47 -12.71 -29.21
C ALA A 254 40.88 -12.94 -28.65
N SER A 255 41.06 -13.93 -27.77
CA SER A 255 42.39 -14.26 -27.25
C SER A 255 43.33 -14.88 -28.26
N GLU A 256 42.78 -15.47 -29.31
CA GLU A 256 43.54 -16.07 -30.42
C GLU A 256 43.89 -15.07 -31.55
N ALA A 257 43.24 -13.88 -31.57
CA ALA A 257 43.47 -12.85 -32.55
C ALA A 257 44.75 -12.06 -32.22
N ASN A 258 45.80 -12.36 -32.86
CA ASN A 258 47.08 -11.65 -32.72
C ASN A 258 47.04 -10.36 -33.59
N THR A 259 46.46 -9.29 -33.04
CA THR A 259 46.33 -8.02 -33.73
C THR A 259 47.55 -7.14 -33.54
N SER A 260 48.03 -6.47 -34.62
CA SER A 260 49.12 -5.51 -34.54
C SER A 260 48.81 -4.23 -33.72
N ASP A 261 47.52 -4.04 -33.37
CA ASP A 261 47.02 -2.86 -32.68
C ASP A 261 46.56 -3.11 -31.23
N GLY A 262 46.85 -4.26 -30.67
CA GLY A 262 46.48 -4.62 -29.29
C GLY A 262 45.36 -5.64 -29.18
N GLN A 263 45.21 -6.20 -28.02
CA GLN A 263 44.26 -7.25 -27.72
C GLN A 263 42.80 -6.73 -27.77
N ALA A 264 41.91 -7.44 -28.41
CA ALA A 264 40.49 -7.09 -28.44
C ALA A 264 39.88 -7.12 -27.06
N TYR A 265 39.03 -6.15 -26.72
CA TYR A 265 38.42 -6.04 -25.40
C TYR A 265 37.02 -5.44 -25.46
N LEU A 266 36.24 -5.69 -24.40
CA LEU A 266 34.98 -5.01 -24.11
C LEU A 266 35.08 -4.34 -22.74
N ASP A 267 34.65 -3.09 -22.68
CA ASP A 267 34.49 -2.34 -21.43
C ASP A 267 33.00 -2.34 -21.03
N ILE A 268 32.72 -2.98 -19.91
CA ILE A 268 31.39 -3.09 -19.33
C ILE A 268 31.28 -2.13 -18.16
N THR A 269 30.41 -1.16 -18.24
CA THR A 269 30.23 -0.14 -17.20
C THR A 269 28.98 -0.40 -16.38
N VAL A 270 29.10 -0.32 -15.06
CA VAL A 270 27.98 -0.31 -14.14
C VAL A 270 27.26 1.03 -14.25
N THR A 271 25.97 1.00 -14.59
CA THR A 271 25.17 2.22 -14.81
C THR A 271 24.17 2.51 -13.71
N GLU A 272 23.73 1.48 -13.01
CA GLU A 272 22.81 1.59 -11.88
C GLU A 272 23.23 0.63 -10.78
N ILE A 273 23.04 1.04 -9.53
CA ILE A 273 23.33 0.24 -8.33
C ILE A 273 22.18 0.31 -7.35
N GLU A 274 22.06 -0.69 -6.53
CA GLU A 274 21.29 -0.67 -5.29
C GLU A 274 22.22 -0.78 -4.09
N THR A 275 21.77 -0.27 -2.95
CA THR A 275 22.48 -0.39 -1.69
C THR A 275 21.71 -1.38 -0.81
N VAL A 276 22.33 -2.51 -0.53
CA VAL A 276 21.75 -3.56 0.31
C VAL A 276 22.61 -3.80 1.54
N GLN A 277 21.97 -4.16 2.63
CA GLN A 277 22.70 -4.58 3.81
C GLN A 277 22.86 -6.11 3.77
N VAL A 278 24.07 -6.57 3.76
CA VAL A 278 24.40 -7.99 3.81
C VAL A 278 25.28 -8.28 5.03
N LYS A 279 25.22 -9.47 5.54
CA LYS A 279 26.15 -9.92 6.57
C LYS A 279 27.55 -9.99 5.97
N ALA A 280 28.49 -9.26 6.53
CA ALA A 280 29.80 -9.00 5.93
C ALA A 280 30.70 -10.21 5.77
N THR A 281 30.39 -11.34 6.30
CA THR A 281 31.21 -12.52 6.15
C THR A 281 30.37 -13.79 6.13
N LEU A 282 30.22 -14.29 4.98
CA LEU A 282 30.03 -15.72 4.75
C LEU A 282 31.40 -16.42 4.76
N THR A 283 32.26 -16.14 5.72
CA THR A 283 33.51 -16.87 5.85
C THR A 283 33.34 -18.03 6.81
N ASN A 284 33.16 -19.15 6.25
CA ASN A 284 33.64 -20.48 6.66
C ASN A 284 33.28 -21.10 8.01
N ASN A 285 32.72 -20.37 8.99
CA ASN A 285 32.47 -20.98 10.29
C ASN A 285 31.29 -20.33 11.02
N GLY A 286 30.10 -20.61 10.60
CA GLY A 286 28.91 -20.31 11.41
C GLY A 286 28.17 -19.02 11.09
N ASP A 287 28.13 -18.63 9.89
CA ASP A 287 27.68 -17.35 9.37
C ASP A 287 26.17 -17.26 9.13
N GLY A 288 25.40 -17.88 9.98
CA GLY A 288 23.96 -17.92 9.85
C GLY A 288 23.44 -18.92 8.82
N LEU A 289 24.31 -19.72 8.23
CA LEU A 289 23.93 -20.86 7.43
C LEU A 289 23.61 -22.05 8.35
N ILE A 290 22.34 -22.27 8.57
CA ILE A 290 21.88 -23.40 9.37
C ILE A 290 21.68 -24.56 8.41
N ARG A 291 22.65 -25.47 8.39
CA ARG A 291 22.57 -26.72 7.66
C ARG A 291 22.42 -27.84 8.68
N PRO A 292 21.28 -28.52 8.77
CA PRO A 292 21.24 -29.78 9.47
C PRO A 292 22.29 -30.69 8.82
N ALA A 293 23.04 -31.43 9.64
CA ALA A 293 23.98 -32.40 9.12
C ALA A 293 23.27 -33.27 8.07
N PRO A 294 23.89 -33.54 6.92
CA PRO A 294 23.30 -34.46 5.95
C PRO A 294 22.95 -35.72 6.71
N THR A 295 21.69 -36.10 6.73
CA THR A 295 21.27 -37.35 7.31
C THR A 295 22.00 -38.43 6.55
N PRO A 296 22.84 -39.25 7.22
CA PRO A 296 23.47 -40.35 6.53
C PRO A 296 22.40 -41.19 5.83
N PHE A 297 22.68 -41.66 4.67
CA PHE A 297 21.81 -42.59 3.94
C PHE A 297 21.76 -43.89 4.71
N ASP A 298 21.02 -43.91 5.81
CA ASP A 298 20.72 -45.11 6.57
C ASP A 298 19.28 -45.49 6.22
N ALA A 299 19.12 -46.61 5.57
CA ALA A 299 17.83 -47.12 5.10
C ALA A 299 16.82 -47.34 6.24
N ASP A 300 17.29 -47.37 7.47
CA ASP A 300 16.48 -47.63 8.66
C ASP A 300 16.04 -46.37 9.42
N THR A 301 16.56 -45.17 9.06
CA THR A 301 16.17 -43.92 9.73
C THR A 301 15.24 -43.11 8.83
N ALA A 302 13.96 -43.11 9.15
CA ALA A 302 12.97 -42.27 8.44
C ALA A 302 13.27 -40.78 8.65
N VAL A 303 13.49 -40.04 7.57
CA VAL A 303 13.58 -38.59 7.59
C VAL A 303 12.18 -38.03 7.74
N THR A 304 11.87 -37.46 8.91
CA THR A 304 10.56 -36.85 9.22
C THR A 304 10.65 -35.34 9.24
N ALA A 305 9.50 -34.67 9.05
CA ALA A 305 9.43 -33.23 9.19
C ALA A 305 9.93 -32.76 10.58
N ASP A 306 9.56 -33.46 11.63
CA ASP A 306 9.95 -33.12 13.00
C ASP A 306 11.48 -33.17 13.21
N THR A 307 12.17 -34.17 12.64
CA THR A 307 13.63 -34.27 12.77
C THR A 307 14.35 -33.14 12.02
N ILE A 308 13.86 -32.77 10.84
CA ILE A 308 14.42 -31.67 10.04
C ILE A 308 14.20 -30.33 10.77
N LEU A 309 12.97 -30.05 11.18
CA LEU A 309 12.62 -28.80 11.84
C LEU A 309 13.32 -28.64 13.20
N ALA A 310 13.43 -29.73 13.99
CA ALA A 310 14.18 -29.73 15.23
C ALA A 310 15.68 -29.49 14.99
N GLY A 311 16.27 -30.12 13.97
CA GLY A 311 17.66 -29.93 13.58
C GLY A 311 17.97 -28.45 13.18
N ILE A 312 17.08 -27.82 12.40
CA ILE A 312 17.21 -26.41 12.05
C ILE A 312 17.08 -25.54 13.29
N THR A 313 16.06 -25.79 14.11
CA THR A 313 15.79 -24.98 15.31
C THR A 313 16.93 -25.04 16.32
N ALA A 314 17.57 -26.21 16.48
CA ALA A 314 18.71 -26.40 17.40
C ALA A 314 19.97 -25.62 17.00
N GLN A 315 20.08 -25.21 15.75
CA GLN A 315 21.25 -24.47 15.23
C GLN A 315 21.04 -22.96 15.15
N LEU A 316 19.87 -22.47 15.59
CA LEU A 316 19.59 -21.04 15.60
C LEU A 316 20.50 -20.29 16.57
N THR A 317 21.03 -19.16 16.12
CA THR A 317 21.86 -18.28 16.95
C THR A 317 21.02 -17.47 17.96
N SER A 318 21.67 -16.98 19.01
CA SER A 318 21.03 -16.10 19.99
C SER A 318 20.46 -14.84 19.28
N GLY A 319 19.24 -14.45 19.65
CA GLY A 319 18.55 -13.28 19.06
C GLY A 319 17.42 -13.64 18.10
N ILE A 320 17.38 -14.87 17.60
CA ILE A 320 16.26 -15.40 16.81
C ILE A 320 15.46 -16.38 17.68
N THR A 321 14.18 -16.14 17.80
CA THR A 321 13.25 -17.07 18.46
C THR A 321 12.53 -17.88 17.41
N ALA A 322 12.47 -19.18 17.58
CA ALA A 322 11.77 -20.10 16.70
C ALA A 322 10.61 -20.80 17.41
N LYS A 323 9.54 -21.02 16.67
CA LYS A 323 8.41 -21.86 17.07
C LYS A 323 8.03 -22.78 15.92
N VAL A 324 8.09 -24.09 16.15
CA VAL A 324 7.60 -25.07 15.17
C VAL A 324 6.07 -25.02 15.16
N ILE A 325 5.47 -24.93 13.98
CA ILE A 325 4.03 -24.89 13.74
C ILE A 325 3.71 -25.81 12.57
N GLY A 326 3.13 -26.97 12.86
CA GLY A 326 2.89 -27.99 11.82
C GLY A 326 4.17 -28.32 11.05
N PRO A 327 4.14 -28.31 9.70
CA PRO A 327 5.31 -28.60 8.88
C PRO A 327 6.25 -27.39 8.71
N GLY A 328 6.19 -26.38 9.56
CA GLY A 328 6.96 -25.15 9.40
C GLY A 328 7.56 -24.60 10.67
N ILE A 329 8.37 -23.55 10.50
CA ILE A 329 9.01 -22.81 11.59
C ILE A 329 8.65 -21.34 11.47
N TYR A 330 8.06 -20.78 12.51
CA TYR A 330 7.94 -19.34 12.66
C TYR A 330 9.18 -18.79 13.34
N LEU A 331 9.84 -17.82 12.71
CA LEU A 331 10.98 -17.10 13.25
C LEU A 331 10.58 -15.69 13.66
N SER A 332 11.13 -15.19 14.74
CA SER A 332 10.99 -13.80 15.17
C SER A 332 12.26 -13.29 15.87
N SER A 333 12.53 -11.98 15.70
CA SER A 333 13.64 -11.28 16.34
C SER A 333 13.21 -9.88 16.78
N ALA A 334 13.89 -9.36 17.80
CA ALA A 334 13.76 -7.94 18.17
C ALA A 334 14.28 -7.01 17.07
N ASN A 335 15.14 -7.51 16.20
CA ASN A 335 15.79 -6.77 15.15
C ASN A 335 15.39 -7.28 13.77
N PRO A 336 15.40 -6.44 12.74
CA PRO A 336 15.07 -6.87 11.40
C PRO A 336 16.09 -7.88 10.88
N PHE A 337 15.61 -8.89 10.17
CA PHE A 337 16.42 -9.92 9.54
C PHE A 337 15.83 -10.33 8.19
N ASN A 338 16.63 -10.95 7.37
CA ASN A 338 16.18 -11.63 6.16
C ASN A 338 16.47 -13.12 6.29
N VAL A 339 15.64 -13.94 5.66
CA VAL A 339 15.82 -15.40 5.65
C VAL A 339 15.69 -15.91 4.22
N GLU A 340 16.55 -16.85 3.88
CA GLU A 340 16.54 -17.58 2.61
C GLU A 340 16.64 -19.08 2.88
N VAL A 341 16.07 -19.89 2.04
CA VAL A 341 16.21 -21.34 2.08
C VAL A 341 17.30 -21.80 1.10
N VAL A 342 17.96 -22.88 1.43
CA VAL A 342 19.02 -23.43 0.57
C VAL A 342 18.44 -24.08 -0.69
N GLU A 343 17.30 -24.78 -0.56
CA GLU A 343 16.61 -25.42 -1.67
C GLU A 343 15.11 -25.09 -1.64
N GLU A 344 14.65 -24.29 -2.60
CA GLU A 344 13.26 -23.83 -2.69
C GLU A 344 12.25 -24.95 -3.04
N ASP A 345 12.71 -26.06 -3.60
CA ASP A 345 11.89 -27.23 -3.86
C ASP A 345 11.53 -28.03 -2.61
N LEU A 346 12.32 -27.89 -1.55
CA LEU A 346 12.15 -28.61 -0.29
C LEU A 346 11.52 -27.73 0.79
N MET A 347 11.84 -26.44 0.78
CA MET A 347 11.42 -25.48 1.79
C MET A 347 10.99 -24.17 1.12
N ARG A 348 10.13 -23.44 1.77
CA ARG A 348 9.63 -22.14 1.28
C ARG A 348 9.62 -21.11 2.38
N VAL A 349 10.03 -19.88 2.06
CA VAL A 349 10.00 -18.74 2.98
C VAL A 349 8.85 -17.81 2.64
N PHE A 350 8.15 -17.38 3.68
CA PHE A 350 7.17 -16.31 3.62
C PHE A 350 7.64 -15.19 4.56
N GLN A 351 8.15 -14.14 3.98
CA GLN A 351 8.61 -12.96 4.71
C GLN A 351 8.28 -11.71 3.89
N LYS A 352 7.75 -10.67 4.53
CA LYS A 352 7.37 -9.40 3.91
C LYS A 352 6.28 -9.55 2.84
N SER A 353 6.59 -10.07 1.67
CA SER A 353 5.64 -10.17 0.56
C SER A 353 5.68 -11.53 -0.13
N VAL A 354 4.57 -11.84 -0.79
CA VAL A 354 4.42 -12.99 -1.69
C VAL A 354 3.77 -12.51 -2.99
N ASN A 355 4.09 -13.17 -4.08
CA ASN A 355 3.52 -12.86 -5.40
C ASN A 355 2.45 -13.86 -5.87
N ASP A 356 2.16 -14.87 -5.05
CA ASP A 356 1.19 -15.91 -5.37
C ASP A 356 0.56 -16.46 -4.09
N VAL A 357 -0.74 -16.19 -3.93
CA VAL A 357 -1.52 -16.63 -2.76
C VAL A 357 -1.68 -18.15 -2.67
N THR A 358 -1.60 -18.86 -3.80
CA THR A 358 -1.74 -20.33 -3.80
C THR A 358 -0.56 -21.02 -3.12
N ARG A 359 0.53 -20.31 -2.94
CA ARG A 359 1.74 -20.79 -2.26
C ARG A 359 1.70 -20.59 -0.75
N LEU A 360 0.72 -19.88 -0.21
CA LEU A 360 0.61 -19.63 1.22
C LEU A 360 0.33 -20.90 2.02
N PRO A 361 0.97 -21.08 3.19
CA PRO A 361 0.84 -22.28 3.98
C PRO A 361 -0.56 -22.40 4.61
N ASN A 362 -1.05 -23.63 4.73
CA ASN A 362 -2.31 -23.93 5.42
C ASN A 362 -2.15 -23.98 6.95
N GLN A 363 -0.92 -23.98 7.44
CA GLN A 363 -0.60 -23.94 8.86
C GLN A 363 0.41 -22.82 9.12
N CYS A 364 0.06 -21.91 10.00
CA CYS A 364 0.87 -20.73 10.27
C CYS A 364 0.61 -20.21 11.69
N ARG A 365 1.34 -19.19 12.08
CA ARG A 365 1.10 -18.46 13.31
C ARG A 365 -0.18 -17.64 13.19
N HIS A 366 -1.07 -17.74 14.20
CA HIS A 366 -2.25 -16.87 14.27
C HIS A 366 -1.83 -15.39 14.26
N GLY A 367 -2.50 -14.61 13.42
CA GLY A 367 -2.21 -13.17 13.25
C GLY A 367 -0.98 -12.86 12.41
N TYR A 368 -0.35 -13.84 11.74
CA TYR A 368 0.73 -13.60 10.80
C TYR A 368 0.20 -12.86 9.56
N VAL A 369 0.91 -11.82 9.12
CA VAL A 369 0.49 -11.00 7.98
C VAL A 369 1.55 -11.01 6.90
N VAL A 370 1.10 -11.10 5.65
CA VAL A 370 1.95 -10.98 4.46
C VAL A 370 1.33 -9.99 3.48
N LYS A 371 2.16 -9.25 2.77
CA LYS A 371 1.75 -8.45 1.62
C LYS A 371 1.68 -9.34 0.38
N VAL A 372 0.61 -9.25 -0.39
CA VAL A 372 0.52 -9.88 -1.71
C VAL A 372 0.79 -8.82 -2.75
N SER A 373 1.89 -9.01 -3.50
CA SER A 373 2.32 -8.07 -4.54
C SER A 373 1.98 -8.64 -5.91
N ASN A 374 0.97 -8.06 -6.57
CA ASN A 374 0.48 -8.54 -7.86
C ASN A 374 1.23 -7.95 -9.04
N ALA A 375 1.76 -6.74 -8.94
CA ALA A 375 2.49 -6.07 -9.99
C ALA A 375 3.91 -5.67 -9.57
N ARG A 376 4.87 -5.77 -10.51
CA ARG A 376 6.28 -5.41 -10.22
C ARG A 376 6.53 -3.90 -10.17
N MET A 377 5.62 -3.08 -10.66
CA MET A 377 5.85 -1.65 -10.89
C MET A 377 4.75 -0.73 -10.31
N SER A 378 3.70 -1.28 -9.71
CA SER A 378 2.59 -0.53 -9.12
C SER A 378 2.16 -1.21 -7.82
N ASP A 379 1.98 -0.43 -6.78
CA ASP A 379 1.44 -0.89 -5.49
C ASP A 379 -0.10 -0.81 -5.45
N GLU A 380 -0.74 -0.42 -6.55
CA GLU A 380 -2.19 -0.18 -6.61
C GLU A 380 -3.03 -1.45 -6.44
N ASP A 381 -2.48 -2.60 -6.84
CA ASP A 381 -3.14 -3.91 -6.73
C ASP A 381 -2.62 -4.75 -5.55
N ASP A 382 -1.80 -4.18 -4.69
CA ASP A 382 -1.23 -4.87 -3.55
C ASP A 382 -2.22 -4.89 -2.38
N TYR A 383 -2.27 -6.00 -1.66
CA TYR A 383 -3.13 -6.16 -0.50
C TYR A 383 -2.48 -7.02 0.57
N TYR A 384 -3.06 -7.05 1.75
CA TYR A 384 -2.52 -7.75 2.91
C TYR A 384 -3.44 -8.90 3.32
N LEU A 385 -2.82 -10.04 3.62
CA LEU A 385 -3.51 -11.21 4.15
C LEU A 385 -3.02 -11.51 5.56
N ARG A 386 -3.96 -11.76 6.46
CA ARG A 386 -3.72 -12.23 7.82
C ARG A 386 -4.14 -13.67 7.95
N PHE A 387 -3.29 -14.47 8.58
CA PHE A 387 -3.63 -15.85 8.93
C PHE A 387 -4.50 -15.89 10.18
N SER A 388 -5.64 -16.52 10.08
CA SER A 388 -6.57 -16.80 11.18
C SER A 388 -6.54 -18.29 11.51
N GLY A 389 -5.79 -18.66 12.54
CA GLY A 389 -5.75 -20.04 13.02
C GLY A 389 -7.04 -20.43 13.73
N GLU A 390 -7.38 -21.69 13.71
CA GLU A 390 -8.56 -22.25 14.39
C GLU A 390 -8.52 -21.91 15.89
N ASN A 391 -9.64 -21.41 16.41
CA ASN A 391 -9.78 -20.95 17.79
C ASN A 391 -8.74 -19.88 18.21
N ASN A 392 -8.22 -19.10 17.27
CA ASN A 392 -7.15 -18.12 17.46
C ASN A 392 -5.83 -18.73 17.95
N LEU A 393 -5.59 -20.00 17.63
CA LEU A 393 -4.36 -20.71 17.95
C LEU A 393 -3.46 -20.82 16.73
N ASP A 394 -2.16 -21.01 16.96
CA ASP A 394 -1.20 -21.32 15.90
C ASP A 394 -1.45 -22.74 15.38
N GLY A 395 -1.34 -22.96 14.09
CA GLY A 395 -1.59 -24.25 13.45
C GLY A 395 -2.41 -24.13 12.19
N ALA A 396 -3.39 -25.01 12.00
CA ALA A 396 -4.31 -24.98 10.87
C ALA A 396 -5.21 -23.74 10.90
N GLY A 397 -5.54 -23.20 9.72
CA GLY A 397 -6.37 -22.01 9.62
C GLY A 397 -6.57 -21.56 8.18
N SER A 398 -6.97 -20.30 8.02
CA SER A 398 -7.25 -19.70 6.72
C SER A 398 -6.67 -18.28 6.64
N TRP A 399 -6.42 -17.86 5.42
CA TRP A 399 -5.99 -16.50 5.10
C TRP A 399 -7.20 -15.62 4.77
N SER A 400 -7.22 -14.41 5.31
CA SER A 400 -8.25 -13.41 5.04
C SER A 400 -7.60 -12.04 4.84
N GLU A 401 -8.25 -11.19 4.05
CA GLU A 401 -7.79 -9.82 3.88
C GLU A 401 -7.73 -9.07 5.22
N CYS A 402 -6.74 -8.21 5.35
CA CYS A 402 -6.55 -7.36 6.51
C CYS A 402 -5.96 -6.01 6.11
N PRO A 403 -6.01 -4.99 6.99
CA PRO A 403 -5.29 -3.75 6.73
C PRO A 403 -3.78 -3.95 6.83
N ILE A 404 -3.03 -2.97 6.32
CA ILE A 404 -1.57 -2.93 6.48
C ILE A 404 -1.18 -3.15 7.96
N PRO A 405 -0.20 -4.00 8.25
CA PRO A 405 0.15 -4.33 9.63
C PRO A 405 0.55 -3.12 10.46
N GLY A 406 -0.04 -3.02 11.63
CA GLY A 406 0.36 -2.09 12.68
C GLY A 406 -0.10 -0.65 12.48
N ILE A 407 -0.89 -0.37 11.48
CA ILE A 407 -1.57 0.91 11.32
C ILE A 407 -3.06 0.66 11.44
N THR A 408 -3.70 1.29 12.43
CA THR A 408 -5.15 1.28 12.59
C THR A 408 -5.67 2.64 12.23
N ASP A 409 -6.32 2.75 11.09
CA ASP A 409 -6.93 4.00 10.64
C ASP A 409 -8.35 4.09 11.16
N THR A 410 -8.60 5.10 11.96
CA THR A 410 -9.90 5.37 12.58
C THR A 410 -10.30 6.81 12.34
N LEU A 411 -11.52 7.00 11.87
CA LEU A 411 -12.11 8.33 11.75
C LEU A 411 -12.57 8.80 13.13
N THR A 412 -12.31 10.05 13.48
CA THR A 412 -12.61 10.61 14.80
C THR A 412 -13.27 11.98 14.69
N ASN A 413 -13.92 12.39 15.77
CA ASN A 413 -14.48 13.71 16.06
C ASN A 413 -15.84 14.01 15.46
N MET A 414 -16.05 13.98 14.17
CA MET A 414 -17.25 14.58 13.54
C MET A 414 -17.95 13.59 12.59
N PRO A 415 -19.29 13.71 12.43
CA PRO A 415 -20.22 14.58 13.13
C PRO A 415 -20.40 14.21 14.60
N LEU A 416 -21.12 15.07 15.35
CA LEU A 416 -21.55 14.72 16.71
C LEU A 416 -22.88 13.98 16.68
N VAL A 417 -23.14 13.22 17.76
CA VAL A 417 -24.43 12.60 17.99
C VAL A 417 -24.99 12.98 19.34
N ILE A 418 -26.30 13.18 19.35
CA ILE A 418 -27.12 13.35 20.55
C ILE A 418 -28.01 12.13 20.63
N GLN A 419 -27.84 11.34 21.65
CA GLN A 419 -28.55 10.08 21.81
C GLN A 419 -29.15 9.97 23.21
N ARG A 420 -30.39 9.49 23.29
CA ARG A 420 -30.99 9.19 24.57
C ARG A 420 -30.45 7.90 25.13
N THR A 421 -29.70 7.97 26.22
CA THR A 421 -29.05 6.82 26.85
C THR A 421 -29.75 6.32 28.10
N ALA A 422 -30.61 7.14 28.72
CA ALA A 422 -31.45 6.75 29.85
C ALA A 422 -32.75 7.58 29.83
N THR A 423 -33.73 7.24 30.64
CA THR A 423 -35.08 7.84 30.71
C THR A 423 -35.04 9.38 30.84
N THR A 424 -34.04 9.91 31.51
CA THR A 424 -33.87 11.36 31.73
C THR A 424 -32.55 11.90 31.25
N THR A 425 -31.77 11.11 30.46
CA THR A 425 -30.41 11.48 30.10
C THR A 425 -30.19 11.38 28.60
N PHE A 426 -29.64 12.44 28.02
CA PHE A 426 -29.10 12.49 26.67
C PHE A 426 -27.58 12.57 26.74
N THR A 427 -26.90 11.75 25.94
CA THR A 427 -25.45 11.79 25.80
C THR A 427 -25.09 12.46 24.49
N VAL A 428 -24.17 13.43 24.57
CA VAL A 428 -23.64 14.16 23.41
C VAL A 428 -22.16 13.81 23.27
N ARG A 429 -21.79 13.27 22.11
CA ARG A 429 -20.45 12.74 21.88
C ARG A 429 -20.07 12.80 20.41
N PRO A 430 -18.77 12.71 20.07
CA PRO A 430 -18.33 12.40 18.72
C PRO A 430 -18.91 11.06 18.24
N PHE A 431 -19.14 10.99 16.94
CA PHE A 431 -19.62 9.75 16.35
C PHE A 431 -18.52 8.69 16.29
N THR A 432 -18.89 7.43 16.42
CA THR A 432 -17.95 6.30 16.35
C THR A 432 -18.04 5.66 14.97
N TYR A 433 -16.91 5.51 14.32
CA TYR A 433 -16.79 4.92 13.00
C TYR A 433 -16.20 3.51 13.06
N GLN A 434 -16.44 2.75 12.02
CA GLN A 434 -15.67 1.54 11.76
C GLN A 434 -14.25 1.91 11.34
N THR A 435 -13.30 1.08 11.76
CA THR A 435 -11.89 1.21 11.32
C THR A 435 -11.71 0.56 9.96
N ARG A 436 -10.66 0.98 9.23
CA ARG A 436 -10.25 0.29 8.01
C ARG A 436 -9.91 -1.17 8.33
N ARG A 437 -10.49 -2.09 7.59
CA ARG A 437 -10.35 -3.53 7.81
C ARG A 437 -9.53 -4.25 6.76
N VAL A 438 -9.31 -3.62 5.61
CA VAL A 438 -8.55 -4.19 4.49
C VAL A 438 -7.75 -3.10 3.79
N GLY A 439 -6.68 -3.51 3.12
CA GLY A 439 -5.89 -2.62 2.27
C GLY A 439 -5.04 -1.59 3.04
N ASP A 440 -4.61 -0.59 2.32
CA ASP A 440 -3.80 0.53 2.78
C ASP A 440 -4.34 1.87 2.24
N THR A 441 -3.54 2.93 2.28
CA THR A 441 -3.96 4.25 1.81
C THR A 441 -4.14 4.33 0.29
N ASN A 442 -3.58 3.40 -0.48
CA ASN A 442 -3.70 3.37 -1.94
C ASN A 442 -4.91 2.54 -2.38
N THR A 443 -5.07 1.34 -1.80
CA THR A 443 -6.13 0.39 -2.17
C THR A 443 -7.46 0.65 -1.48
N ASN A 444 -7.44 1.28 -0.30
CA ASN A 444 -8.62 1.65 0.48
C ASN A 444 -8.42 3.05 1.08
N PRO A 445 -8.46 4.11 0.25
CA PRO A 445 -8.11 5.46 0.66
C PRO A 445 -9.04 6.00 1.75
N MET A 446 -8.58 7.04 2.43
CA MET A 446 -9.42 7.79 3.35
C MET A 446 -10.58 8.45 2.60
N PRO A 447 -11.79 8.47 3.19
CA PRO A 447 -12.91 9.21 2.63
C PRO A 447 -12.56 10.68 2.41
N THR A 448 -13.06 11.28 1.34
CA THR A 448 -12.73 12.66 0.96
C THR A 448 -13.18 13.74 1.95
N PHE A 449 -14.04 13.40 2.91
CA PHE A 449 -14.43 14.33 3.97
C PHE A 449 -13.38 14.46 5.09
N VAL A 450 -12.39 13.57 5.15
CA VAL A 450 -11.31 13.66 6.16
C VAL A 450 -10.53 14.95 5.97
N GLY A 451 -10.38 15.71 7.07
CA GLY A 451 -9.75 17.04 7.05
C GLY A 451 -10.62 18.15 6.44
N ARG A 452 -11.90 17.91 6.18
CA ARG A 452 -12.84 18.88 5.62
C ARG A 452 -14.09 19.02 6.47
N ARG A 453 -14.85 20.10 6.25
CA ARG A 453 -16.14 20.32 6.91
C ARG A 453 -17.21 19.39 6.34
N ILE A 454 -18.08 18.91 7.21
CA ILE A 454 -19.31 18.22 6.82
C ILE A 454 -20.44 19.25 6.80
N ASN A 455 -20.86 19.65 5.62
CA ASN A 455 -21.90 20.66 5.44
C ASN A 455 -23.30 20.14 5.78
N LYS A 456 -23.55 18.84 5.55
CA LYS A 456 -24.83 18.20 5.85
C LYS A 456 -24.66 16.70 6.06
N VAL A 457 -25.45 16.19 6.97
CA VAL A 457 -25.66 14.75 7.17
C VAL A 457 -27.06 14.42 6.66
N LEU A 458 -27.16 13.41 5.81
CA LEU A 458 -28.41 12.94 5.21
C LEU A 458 -28.52 11.42 5.38
N PHE A 459 -29.70 10.90 5.13
CA PHE A 459 -29.93 9.46 5.07
C PHE A 459 -30.56 9.11 3.72
N PHE A 460 -29.93 8.20 2.99
CA PHE A 460 -30.38 7.83 1.66
C PHE A 460 -30.15 6.35 1.39
N ARG A 461 -31.20 5.65 1.01
CA ARG A 461 -31.15 4.22 0.68
C ARG A 461 -30.39 3.37 1.72
N ASN A 462 -30.76 3.51 2.98
CA ASN A 462 -30.15 2.81 4.12
C ASN A 462 -28.64 3.10 4.33
N ARG A 463 -28.14 4.22 3.83
CA ARG A 463 -26.78 4.71 3.97
C ARG A 463 -26.76 6.08 4.64
N LEU A 464 -25.79 6.32 5.50
CA LEU A 464 -25.50 7.66 5.98
C LEU A 464 -24.76 8.41 4.88
N ALA A 465 -25.29 9.57 4.48
CA ALA A 465 -24.71 10.41 3.46
C ALA A 465 -24.11 11.67 4.07
N LEU A 466 -22.89 11.99 3.74
CA LEU A 466 -22.18 13.19 4.14
C LEU A 466 -21.93 14.08 2.92
N LEU A 467 -22.25 15.36 3.03
CA LEU A 467 -21.91 16.37 2.02
C LEU A 467 -20.70 17.15 2.51
N SER A 468 -19.60 17.13 1.75
CA SER A 468 -18.35 17.80 2.12
C SER A 468 -17.64 18.35 0.88
N GLY A 469 -17.51 19.69 0.80
CA GLY A 469 -17.01 20.32 -0.41
C GLY A 469 -17.86 19.92 -1.63
N GLU A 470 -17.23 19.46 -2.67
CA GLU A 470 -17.87 19.03 -3.93
C GLU A 470 -18.28 17.54 -3.93
N ASN A 471 -18.15 16.85 -2.78
CA ASN A 471 -18.32 15.40 -2.70
C ASN A 471 -19.61 15.01 -1.99
N VAL A 472 -20.19 13.92 -2.47
CA VAL A 472 -21.23 13.14 -1.80
C VAL A 472 -20.64 11.81 -1.38
N ILE A 473 -20.58 11.58 -0.07
CA ILE A 473 -19.96 10.41 0.51
C ILE A 473 -21.03 9.59 1.24
N LEU A 474 -21.22 8.34 0.82
CA LEU A 474 -22.21 7.43 1.37
C LEU A 474 -21.52 6.29 2.12
N SER A 475 -21.95 6.03 3.34
CA SER A 475 -21.49 4.86 4.10
C SER A 475 -21.95 3.56 3.47
N ARG A 476 -21.40 2.45 3.94
CA ARG A 476 -21.99 1.12 3.69
C ARG A 476 -23.43 1.07 4.23
N PRO A 477 -24.34 0.34 3.56
CA PRO A 477 -25.72 0.25 4.01
C PRO A 477 -25.86 -0.54 5.33
N GLY A 478 -26.83 -0.16 6.14
CA GLY A 478 -27.16 -0.87 7.38
C GLY A 478 -26.21 -0.62 8.56
N THR A 479 -25.23 0.26 8.43
CA THR A 479 -24.23 0.54 9.46
C THR A 479 -24.51 1.81 10.26
N LEU A 480 -25.77 2.15 10.49
CA LEU A 480 -26.13 3.44 11.08
C LEU A 480 -25.58 3.64 12.52
N GLY A 481 -25.39 2.58 13.28
CA GLY A 481 -24.85 2.66 14.65
C GLY A 481 -23.36 2.98 14.70
N THR A 482 -22.60 2.45 13.75
CA THR A 482 -21.15 2.66 13.55
C THR A 482 -20.88 2.65 12.05
N PRO A 483 -21.06 3.80 11.35
CA PRO A 483 -20.94 3.84 9.91
C PRO A 483 -19.55 3.45 9.44
N ASP A 484 -19.58 2.72 8.34
CA ASP A 484 -18.38 2.25 7.65
C ASP A 484 -18.21 3.00 6.34
N PHE A 485 -17.10 3.69 6.18
CA PHE A 485 -16.72 4.43 4.98
C PHE A 485 -15.52 3.81 4.28
N PHE A 486 -15.14 2.58 4.66
CA PHE A 486 -14.07 1.81 4.03
C PHE A 486 -14.64 0.63 3.25
N ILE A 487 -13.96 0.23 2.18
CA ILE A 487 -14.34 -0.95 1.39
C ILE A 487 -14.14 -2.23 2.19
N GLU A 488 -14.82 -3.29 1.81
CA GLU A 488 -14.76 -4.59 2.48
C GLU A 488 -13.67 -5.51 1.94
N SER A 489 -13.32 -5.35 0.67
CA SER A 489 -12.26 -6.12 0.01
C SER A 489 -11.48 -5.21 -0.92
N ALA A 490 -10.16 -5.34 -0.91
CA ALA A 490 -9.27 -4.67 -1.86
C ALA A 490 -9.26 -5.36 -3.24
N LEU A 491 -9.78 -6.59 -3.32
CA LEU A 491 -9.77 -7.41 -4.53
C LEU A 491 -11.04 -7.27 -5.37
N THR A 492 -12.18 -7.00 -4.74
CA THR A 492 -13.48 -7.02 -5.40
C THR A 492 -14.35 -5.88 -4.94
N VAL A 493 -14.96 -5.17 -5.89
CA VAL A 493 -15.95 -4.13 -5.57
C VAL A 493 -17.28 -4.80 -5.20
N SER A 494 -17.79 -4.47 -4.03
CA SER A 494 -19.10 -4.93 -3.56
C SER A 494 -20.17 -3.86 -3.76
N ALA A 495 -21.39 -4.28 -4.07
CA ALA A 495 -22.54 -3.36 -4.10
C ALA A 495 -22.79 -2.69 -2.75
N SER A 496 -22.30 -3.26 -1.65
CA SER A 496 -22.37 -2.70 -0.30
C SER A 496 -21.24 -1.75 0.05
N ASP A 497 -20.22 -1.60 -0.79
CA ASP A 497 -19.10 -0.70 -0.48
C ASP A 497 -19.55 0.77 -0.40
N PRO A 498 -18.81 1.61 0.33
CA PRO A 498 -19.10 3.04 0.41
C PRO A 498 -18.98 3.70 -0.96
N ILE A 499 -19.67 4.81 -1.15
CA ILE A 499 -19.61 5.58 -2.39
C ILE A 499 -19.05 6.95 -2.05
N ASP A 500 -17.98 7.34 -2.73
CA ASP A 500 -17.39 8.68 -2.60
C ASP A 500 -17.24 9.26 -4.00
N ILE A 501 -18.10 10.21 -4.33
CA ILE A 501 -18.22 10.75 -5.68
C ILE A 501 -18.18 12.27 -5.68
N SER A 502 -17.36 12.82 -6.56
CA SER A 502 -17.20 14.27 -6.75
C SER A 502 -18.10 14.78 -7.87
N ALA A 503 -18.57 16.01 -7.73
CA ALA A 503 -19.27 16.68 -8.81
C ALA A 503 -18.32 17.05 -9.95
N ALA A 504 -18.65 16.65 -11.17
CA ALA A 504 -17.98 17.15 -12.36
C ALA A 504 -18.57 18.50 -12.73
N SER A 505 -18.01 19.60 -12.21
CA SER A 505 -18.46 20.97 -12.45
C SER A 505 -17.34 21.84 -13.00
N MET A 506 -17.68 22.83 -13.83
CA MET A 506 -16.72 23.85 -14.30
C MET A 506 -16.36 24.87 -13.21
N PHE A 507 -17.19 25.02 -12.22
CA PHE A 507 -17.02 25.97 -11.11
C PHE A 507 -17.05 25.23 -9.78
N PRO A 508 -16.30 25.69 -8.78
CA PRO A 508 -16.38 25.13 -7.43
C PRO A 508 -17.84 25.10 -6.94
N SER A 509 -18.31 23.95 -6.52
CA SER A 509 -19.72 23.68 -6.22
C SER A 509 -19.87 23.01 -4.86
N ASP A 510 -19.59 23.76 -3.78
CA ASP A 510 -19.77 23.25 -2.42
C ASP A 510 -21.21 22.81 -2.20
N MET A 511 -21.40 21.59 -1.74
CA MET A 511 -22.69 20.96 -1.48
C MET A 511 -23.17 21.27 -0.08
N PHE A 512 -24.42 21.76 0.04
CA PHE A 512 -24.96 22.21 1.33
C PHE A 512 -26.18 21.46 1.79
N ASP A 513 -26.99 20.94 0.89
CA ASP A 513 -28.24 20.26 1.25
C ASP A 513 -28.61 19.17 0.24
N GLY A 514 -29.54 18.31 0.61
CA GLY A 514 -30.02 17.28 -0.26
C GLY A 514 -31.42 16.81 0.13
N MET A 515 -32.15 16.30 -0.85
CA MET A 515 -33.49 15.76 -0.67
C MET A 515 -33.69 14.53 -1.53
N GLU A 516 -34.26 13.48 -0.93
CA GLU A 516 -34.63 12.28 -1.65
C GLU A 516 -35.86 12.53 -2.55
N ILE A 517 -35.76 12.07 -3.78
CA ILE A 517 -36.83 12.07 -4.76
C ILE A 517 -36.93 10.69 -5.40
N ASN A 518 -37.98 10.40 -6.15
CA ASN A 518 -38.16 9.11 -6.79
C ASN A 518 -36.98 8.73 -7.72
N ALA A 519 -36.34 9.70 -8.36
CA ALA A 519 -35.22 9.49 -9.26
C ALA A 519 -33.86 9.28 -8.56
N GLY A 520 -33.74 9.65 -7.28
CA GLY A 520 -32.47 9.56 -6.53
C GLY A 520 -32.36 10.60 -5.42
N LEU A 521 -31.16 10.99 -5.09
CA LEU A 521 -30.86 12.09 -4.14
C LEU A 521 -30.56 13.37 -4.93
N LEU A 522 -31.42 14.35 -4.82
CA LEU A 522 -31.17 15.68 -5.34
C LEU A 522 -30.31 16.46 -4.36
N VAL A 523 -29.15 16.95 -4.81
CA VAL A 523 -28.16 17.64 -4.00
C VAL A 523 -28.06 19.10 -4.45
N PHE A 524 -28.09 20.00 -3.51
CA PHE A 524 -28.02 21.46 -3.73
C PHE A 524 -26.62 21.98 -3.40
N SER A 525 -25.96 22.56 -4.39
CA SER A 525 -24.70 23.25 -4.20
C SER A 525 -24.85 24.76 -4.35
N THR A 526 -23.77 25.48 -4.14
CA THR A 526 -23.76 26.97 -4.23
C THR A 526 -24.39 27.48 -5.51
N ASN A 527 -24.15 26.87 -6.65
CA ASN A 527 -24.45 27.37 -7.98
C ASN A 527 -25.08 26.35 -8.94
N GLN A 528 -25.30 25.15 -8.47
CA GLN A 528 -25.85 24.06 -9.28
C GLN A 528 -26.64 23.07 -8.42
N GLN A 529 -27.52 22.32 -9.05
CA GLN A 529 -28.20 21.20 -8.45
C GLN A 529 -27.76 19.92 -9.16
N PHE A 530 -27.47 18.87 -8.38
CA PHE A 530 -27.02 17.59 -8.88
C PHE A 530 -28.01 16.49 -8.48
N LEU A 531 -28.12 15.49 -9.31
CA LEU A 531 -28.86 14.27 -9.03
C LEU A 531 -27.89 13.12 -8.87
N LEU A 532 -27.83 12.55 -7.67
CA LEU A 532 -27.19 11.25 -7.44
C LEU A 532 -28.19 10.16 -7.73
N ALA A 533 -27.94 9.39 -8.78
CA ALA A 533 -28.76 8.30 -9.23
C ALA A 533 -27.89 7.10 -9.62
N SER A 534 -28.53 5.96 -9.76
CA SER A 534 -27.95 4.75 -10.32
C SER A 534 -28.77 4.33 -11.53
N ASP A 535 -28.09 3.86 -12.56
CA ASP A 535 -28.77 3.26 -13.74
C ASP A 535 -29.36 1.88 -13.39
N ASP A 536 -28.89 1.28 -12.28
CA ASP A 536 -29.39 0.01 -11.76
C ASP A 536 -30.42 0.19 -10.63
N THR A 537 -31.14 -0.88 -10.33
CA THR A 537 -32.09 -0.93 -9.20
C THR A 537 -31.39 -0.76 -7.85
N VAL A 538 -30.14 -1.20 -7.74
CA VAL A 538 -29.30 -1.09 -6.54
C VAL A 538 -28.25 -0.02 -6.74
N LEU A 539 -28.16 0.91 -5.80
CA LEU A 539 -27.10 1.91 -5.77
C LEU A 539 -25.80 1.25 -5.31
N ASN A 540 -24.80 1.19 -6.19
CA ASN A 540 -23.48 0.65 -5.92
C ASN A 540 -22.38 1.61 -6.39
N PRO A 541 -21.11 1.45 -5.97
CA PRO A 541 -20.03 2.35 -6.36
C PRO A 541 -19.82 2.48 -7.87
N ASP A 542 -19.98 1.39 -8.63
CA ASP A 542 -19.71 1.36 -10.08
C ASP A 542 -20.80 2.06 -10.90
N THR A 543 -22.04 2.05 -10.41
CA THR A 543 -23.20 2.58 -11.15
C THR A 543 -23.69 3.92 -10.63
N ALA A 544 -23.19 4.37 -9.48
CA ALA A 544 -23.51 5.69 -8.92
C ALA A 544 -23.03 6.80 -9.85
N LYS A 545 -23.92 7.72 -10.18
CA LYS A 545 -23.62 8.88 -11.04
C LYS A 545 -24.17 10.16 -10.42
N LEU A 546 -23.33 11.17 -10.37
CA LEU A 546 -23.70 12.51 -9.94
C LEU A 546 -23.81 13.42 -11.17
N ARG A 547 -25.04 13.71 -11.58
CA ARG A 547 -25.32 14.47 -12.80
C ARG A 547 -25.84 15.86 -12.46
N SER A 548 -25.33 16.91 -13.13
CA SER A 548 -25.90 18.25 -13.04
C SER A 548 -27.28 18.28 -13.69
N VAL A 549 -28.25 18.79 -12.98
CA VAL A 549 -29.66 18.90 -13.44
C VAL A 549 -30.10 20.33 -13.64
N SER A 550 -29.49 21.28 -12.94
CA SER A 550 -29.75 22.72 -13.14
C SER A 550 -28.59 23.58 -12.65
N THR A 551 -28.54 24.82 -13.09
CA THR A 551 -27.45 25.79 -12.81
C THR A 551 -27.98 27.04 -12.11
N PHE A 552 -28.87 26.87 -11.12
CA PHE A 552 -29.34 27.94 -10.30
C PHE A 552 -28.54 28.04 -9.00
N ASN A 553 -28.42 29.26 -8.47
CA ASN A 553 -27.85 29.48 -7.15
C ASN A 553 -28.78 28.90 -6.06
N TYR A 554 -28.21 28.58 -4.94
CA TYR A 554 -28.93 28.05 -3.79
C TYR A 554 -28.59 28.83 -2.52
N ASN A 555 -29.65 29.18 -1.76
CA ASN A 555 -29.46 29.75 -0.43
C ASN A 555 -29.26 28.65 0.60
N LYS A 556 -28.02 28.47 1.07
CA LYS A 556 -27.63 27.42 2.02
C LYS A 556 -28.29 27.54 3.41
N ASP A 557 -28.80 28.70 3.76
CA ASP A 557 -29.34 28.98 5.10
C ASP A 557 -30.79 28.50 5.25
N ILE A 558 -31.44 28.22 4.14
CA ILE A 558 -32.84 27.77 4.12
C ILE A 558 -32.92 26.41 3.40
N PRO A 559 -33.24 25.31 4.12
CA PRO A 559 -33.31 23.99 3.52
C PRO A 559 -34.42 23.90 2.46
N PRO A 560 -34.24 23.06 1.44
CA PRO A 560 -35.29 22.82 0.45
C PRO A 560 -36.46 22.08 1.10
N ILE A 561 -37.67 22.29 0.55
CA ILE A 561 -38.91 21.74 1.07
C ILE A 561 -39.61 20.92 0.00
N SER A 562 -40.03 19.72 0.37
CA SER A 562 -40.88 18.88 -0.50
C SER A 562 -42.31 19.40 -0.50
N LEU A 563 -42.83 19.61 -1.71
CA LEU A 563 -44.22 19.94 -1.95
C LEU A 563 -45.03 18.75 -2.48
N GLY A 564 -44.51 17.55 -2.25
CA GLY A 564 -45.07 16.28 -2.74
C GLY A 564 -44.43 15.85 -4.06
N THR A 565 -44.93 16.33 -5.19
CA THR A 565 -44.37 16.00 -6.51
C THR A 565 -43.25 16.94 -6.97
N THR A 566 -43.08 18.07 -6.28
CA THR A 566 -42.09 19.11 -6.60
C THR A 566 -41.28 19.48 -5.36
N ILE A 567 -40.14 20.12 -5.57
CA ILE A 567 -39.27 20.62 -4.52
C ILE A 567 -39.16 22.14 -4.67
N ALA A 568 -39.44 22.87 -3.58
CA ALA A 568 -39.20 24.29 -3.51
C ALA A 568 -37.88 24.59 -2.80
N TYR A 569 -37.11 25.54 -3.34
CA TYR A 569 -35.90 26.03 -2.75
C TYR A 569 -35.70 27.52 -3.02
N LEU A 570 -34.91 28.18 -2.21
CA LEU A 570 -34.62 29.58 -2.35
C LEU A 570 -33.27 29.84 -3.01
N ASP A 571 -33.24 30.91 -3.79
CA ASP A 571 -32.07 31.49 -4.40
C ASP A 571 -31.92 32.94 -3.98
N ASN A 572 -30.71 33.38 -3.69
CA ASN A 572 -30.42 34.80 -3.41
C ASN A 572 -30.05 35.52 -4.70
N SER A 573 -30.97 36.32 -5.19
CA SER A 573 -30.79 37.18 -6.37
C SER A 573 -30.58 38.63 -5.95
N GLY A 574 -29.34 39.00 -5.59
CA GLY A 574 -29.00 40.35 -5.13
C GLY A 574 -29.69 40.71 -3.80
N LYS A 575 -30.64 41.67 -3.83
CA LYS A 575 -31.38 42.09 -2.62
C LYS A 575 -32.68 41.30 -2.39
N PHE A 576 -33.00 40.36 -3.27
CA PHE A 576 -34.26 39.62 -3.22
C PHE A 576 -33.95 38.10 -3.12
N SER A 577 -34.81 37.41 -2.42
CA SER A 577 -34.85 35.95 -2.46
C SER A 577 -35.88 35.52 -3.51
N ARG A 578 -35.49 34.60 -4.38
CA ARG A 578 -36.37 34.02 -5.39
C ARG A 578 -36.71 32.57 -4.99
N MET A 579 -37.97 32.27 -4.99
CA MET A 579 -38.44 30.90 -4.81
C MET A 579 -38.44 30.19 -6.17
N ASN A 580 -37.75 29.08 -6.23
CA ASN A 580 -37.74 28.18 -7.38
C ASN A 580 -38.49 26.92 -7.01
N GLU A 581 -39.21 26.39 -7.97
CA GLU A 581 -39.87 25.09 -7.88
C GLU A 581 -39.30 24.17 -8.94
N MET A 582 -38.86 23.01 -8.51
CA MET A 582 -38.31 21.98 -9.40
C MET A 582 -39.25 20.77 -9.43
N ALA A 583 -39.75 20.45 -10.62
CA ALA A 583 -40.59 19.28 -10.86
C ALA A 583 -39.71 18.13 -11.41
N ASN A 584 -39.93 16.94 -10.93
CA ASN A 584 -39.40 15.73 -11.57
C ASN A 584 -40.34 15.38 -12.74
N THR A 585 -39.99 15.83 -13.93
CA THR A 585 -40.65 15.37 -15.16
C THR A 585 -39.95 14.07 -15.59
N ALA A 586 -40.58 12.92 -15.34
CA ALA A 586 -40.09 11.62 -15.73
C ALA A 586 -39.91 11.50 -17.25
#